data_4e2d06ae108062c3974a70e0ce63ac29
#
_entry.id   4e2d06ae108062c3974a70e0ce63ac29
#
_cell.length_a   1.000
_cell.length_b   1.000
_cell.length_c   1.000
_cell.angle_alpha   90.00
_cell.angle_beta   90.00
_cell.angle_gamma   90.00
#
_symmetry.space_group_name_H-M   'P 1'
#
loop_
_entity.id
_entity.type
_entity.pdbx_description
1 polymer ?
#
loop_
_entity_poly.entity_id
_entity_poly.type
_entity_poly.pdbx_seq_one_letter_code
_entity_poly.pdbx_strand_id
1 'polypeptide(L)' 'MLTQERYQFILSRLNTQGAVTVSELSAELETSESTIRRDLNALARAGKANKVFGGATSVKRMSGVELHDQPSE' A
#
# COMPACT_ATOMS: atom_id res chain seq x y z
N MET A 1 -14.33 2.62 11.18
CA MET A 1 -14.14 2.00 9.87
C MET A 1 -13.59 0.59 10.02
N LEU A 2 -14.16 -0.34 9.28
CA LEU A 2 -13.74 -1.73 9.36
C LEU A 2 -12.39 -1.94 8.67
N THR A 3 -11.68 -2.98 9.09
CA THR A 3 -10.37 -3.29 8.52
C THR A 3 -10.43 -3.42 6.99
N GLN A 4 -11.44 -4.12 6.50
CA GLN A 4 -11.61 -4.28 5.06
C GLN A 4 -11.79 -2.95 4.35
N GLU A 5 -12.53 -2.05 4.97
CA GLU A 5 -12.74 -0.72 4.39
C GLU A 5 -11.44 0.06 4.35
N ARG A 6 -10.63 -0.06 5.40
CA ARG A 6 -9.33 0.60 5.40
C ARG A 6 -8.45 0.07 4.30
N TYR A 7 -8.42 -1.25 4.13
CA TYR A 7 -7.63 -1.86 3.07
C TYR A 7 -8.06 -1.35 1.70
N GLN A 8 -9.37 -1.29 1.46
CA GLN A 8 -9.89 -0.80 0.20
C GLN A 8 -9.48 0.65 -0.05
N PHE A 9 -9.57 1.47 0.99
CA PHE A 9 -9.19 2.86 0.89
C PHE A 9 -7.70 2.99 0.55
N ILE A 10 -6.87 2.25 1.25
CA ILE A 10 -5.42 2.30 1.02
C ILE A 10 -5.08 1.84 -0.39
N LEU A 11 -5.68 0.74 -0.83
CA LEU A 11 -5.41 0.22 -2.15
C LEU A 11 -5.87 1.17 -3.25
N SER A 12 -7.01 1.80 -3.02
CA SER A 12 -7.52 2.79 -3.96
C SER A 12 -6.56 3.98 -4.08
N ARG A 13 -6.05 4.44 -2.94
CA ARG A 13 -5.12 5.55 -2.93
C ARG A 13 -3.80 5.16 -3.61
N LEU A 14 -3.33 3.94 -3.36
CA LEU A 14 -2.13 3.44 -4.03
C LEU A 14 -2.32 3.38 -5.54
N ASN A 15 -3.49 2.93 -5.96
CA ASN A 15 -3.79 2.81 -7.37
C ASN A 15 -3.84 4.18 -8.06
N THR A 16 -4.34 5.17 -7.36
CA THR A 16 -4.49 6.52 -7.90
C THR A 16 -3.19 7.32 -7.85
N GLN A 17 -2.50 7.27 -6.73
CA GLN A 17 -1.33 8.11 -6.48
C GLN A 17 0.00 7.39 -6.59
N GLY A 18 -0.02 6.08 -6.53
CA GLY A 18 1.21 5.29 -6.62
C GLY A 18 1.97 5.15 -5.32
N ALA A 19 1.66 5.95 -4.33
CA ALA A 19 2.34 5.90 -3.04
C ALA A 19 1.45 6.51 -1.97
N VAL A 20 1.64 6.06 -0.73
CA VAL A 20 0.92 6.61 0.42
C VAL A 20 1.90 6.71 1.58
N THR A 21 1.60 7.60 2.53
CA THR A 21 2.38 7.70 3.76
C THR A 21 1.51 7.30 4.94
N VAL A 22 2.17 6.77 5.98
CA VAL A 22 1.49 6.41 7.22
C VAL A 22 0.81 7.63 7.82
N SER A 23 1.50 8.74 7.80
CA SER A 23 1.00 9.98 8.38
C SER A 23 -0.30 10.45 7.73
N GLU A 24 -0.32 10.44 6.40
CA GLU A 24 -1.50 10.87 5.66
C GLU A 24 -2.68 9.94 5.90
N LEU A 25 -2.42 8.63 5.84
CA LEU A 25 -3.49 7.66 6.03
C LEU A 25 -4.05 7.72 7.43
N SER A 26 -3.17 7.90 8.41
CA SER A 26 -3.58 8.02 9.80
C SER A 26 -4.55 9.19 9.98
N ALA A 27 -4.22 10.32 9.38
CA ALA A 27 -5.04 11.50 9.48
C ALA A 27 -6.36 11.34 8.74
N GLU A 28 -6.32 10.80 7.52
CA GLU A 28 -7.52 10.67 6.72
C GLU A 28 -8.48 9.63 7.26
N LEU A 29 -7.96 8.54 7.79
CA LEU A 29 -8.79 7.47 8.32
C LEU A 29 -9.07 7.62 9.80
N GLU A 30 -8.53 8.66 10.41
CA GLU A 30 -8.72 8.95 11.83
C GLU A 30 -8.39 7.74 12.68
N THR A 31 -7.23 7.16 12.43
CA THR A 31 -6.78 6.01 13.17
C THR A 31 -5.29 6.17 13.48
N SER A 32 -4.78 5.36 14.39
CA SER A 32 -3.39 5.52 14.82
C SER A 32 -2.41 5.08 13.73
N GLU A 33 -1.22 5.65 13.79
CA GLU A 33 -0.18 5.27 12.85
C GLU A 33 0.23 3.80 13.02
N SER A 34 0.17 3.30 14.25
CA SER A 34 0.45 1.88 14.50
C SER A 34 -0.50 0.98 13.72
N THR A 35 -1.77 1.34 13.71
CA THR A 35 -2.76 0.57 12.97
C THR A 35 -2.49 0.62 11.48
N ILE A 36 -2.14 1.81 10.97
CA ILE A 36 -1.83 1.95 9.55
C ILE A 36 -0.59 1.13 9.17
N ARG A 37 0.45 1.15 10.00
CA ARG A 37 1.64 0.36 9.74
C ARG A 37 1.30 -1.11 9.67
N ARG A 38 0.44 -1.55 10.56
CA ARG A 38 0.01 -2.95 10.58
C ARG A 38 -0.76 -3.29 9.31
N ASP A 39 -1.64 -2.39 8.88
CA ASP A 39 -2.41 -2.58 7.65
C ASP A 39 -1.48 -2.66 6.44
N LEU A 40 -0.50 -1.77 6.36
CA LEU A 40 0.43 -1.77 5.25
C LEU A 40 1.29 -3.02 5.23
N ASN A 41 1.68 -3.51 6.42
CA ASN A 41 2.43 -4.76 6.49
C ASN A 41 1.60 -5.92 5.98
N ALA A 42 0.32 -5.96 6.34
CA ALA A 42 -0.59 -7.01 5.88
C ALA A 42 -0.76 -6.97 4.37
N LEU A 43 -0.92 -5.79 3.82
CA LEU A 43 -1.07 -5.64 2.37
C LEU A 43 0.21 -6.01 1.63
N ALA A 44 1.35 -5.69 2.22
CA ALA A 44 2.63 -6.05 1.63
C ALA A 44 2.83 -7.55 1.62
N ARG A 45 2.44 -8.22 2.69
CA ARG A 45 2.52 -9.67 2.77
C ARG A 45 1.64 -10.35 1.75
N ALA A 46 0.49 -9.72 1.47
CA ALA A 46 -0.45 -10.24 0.47
C ALA A 46 -0.01 -9.91 -0.96
N GLY A 47 1.09 -9.20 -1.12
CA GLY A 47 1.59 -8.82 -2.43
C GLY A 47 0.84 -7.68 -3.08
N LYS A 48 0.08 -6.93 -2.29
CA LYS A 48 -0.73 -5.84 -2.82
C LYS A 48 -0.11 -4.46 -2.67
N ALA A 49 0.97 -4.38 -1.92
CA ALA A 49 1.69 -3.13 -1.72
C ALA A 49 3.15 -3.42 -1.44
N ASN A 50 4.00 -2.44 -1.70
CA ASN A 50 5.41 -2.50 -1.35
C ASN A 50 5.62 -1.62 -0.14
N LYS A 51 6.02 -2.22 0.97
CA LYS A 51 6.28 -1.48 2.17
C LYS A 51 7.59 -0.73 2.04
N VAL A 52 7.57 0.58 2.34
CA VAL A 52 8.78 1.39 2.34
C VAL A 52 8.81 2.19 3.64
N PHE A 53 9.90 2.87 3.88
CA PHE A 53 10.05 3.65 5.09
C PHE A 53 8.98 4.75 5.13
N GLY A 54 8.15 4.71 6.16
CA GLY A 54 7.12 5.70 6.37
C GLY A 54 5.88 5.57 5.51
N GLY A 55 5.75 4.49 4.73
CA GLY A 55 4.57 4.33 3.90
C GLY A 55 4.60 3.10 3.02
N ALA A 56 4.05 3.22 1.83
CA ALA A 56 3.99 2.10 0.89
C ALA A 56 3.86 2.63 -0.52
N THR A 57 4.22 1.81 -1.49
CA THR A 57 4.06 2.14 -2.90
C THR A 57 3.27 1.06 -3.59
N SER A 58 2.77 1.38 -4.78
CA SER A 58 1.99 0.46 -5.56
C SER A 58 2.87 -0.59 -6.22
N VAL A 59 2.49 -1.86 -6.09
CA VAL A 59 3.24 -2.93 -6.77
C VAL A 59 2.97 -2.95 -8.26
N LYS A 60 1.81 -2.49 -8.65
CA LYS A 60 1.43 -2.43 -10.02
C LYS A 60 2.37 -1.60 -10.87
N ARG A 61 2.82 -0.51 -10.32
CA ARG A 61 3.77 0.35 -10.94
C ARG A 61 5.07 -0.35 -11.24
N MET A 62 5.52 -1.15 -10.30
CA MET A 62 6.76 -1.87 -10.47
C MET A 62 6.64 -2.97 -11.48
N SER A 63 5.51 -3.62 -11.52
CA SER A 63 5.26 -4.67 -12.50
C SER A 63 5.31 -4.17 -13.91
N GLY A 64 4.90 -2.99 -14.11
CA GLY A 64 4.87 -2.42 -15.44
C GLY A 64 6.24 -2.21 -16.04
N VAL A 65 7.21 -2.30 -15.24
CA VAL A 65 8.57 -2.22 -15.71
C VAL A 65 9.06 -3.56 -16.14
N GLU A 66 9.09 -4.29 -16.40
CA GLU A 66 9.59 -5.53 -16.68
C GLU A 66 9.51 -6.36 -17.21
N LEU A 67 9.12 -6.01 -17.08
CA LEU A 67 9.09 -6.82 -17.31
C LEU A 67 9.42 -7.59 -17.54
N HIS A 68 9.41 -7.47 -17.47
CA HIS A 68 9.76 -8.23 -17.62
C HIS A 68 10.02 -8.98 -17.42
N ASP A 69 9.97 -8.83 -17.42
CA ASP A 69 10.28 -9.57 -17.22
C ASP A 69 10.43 -10.36 -16.88
N GLN A 70 10.30 -10.42 -16.89
CA GLN A 70 10.49 -11.24 -16.71
C GLN A 70 10.72 -11.94 -16.50
N PRO A 71 10.80 -12.02 -16.65
CA PRO A 71 11.11 -12.88 -16.41
C PRO A 71 11.30 -13.50 -16.12
N SER A 72 11.22 -13.53 -16.16
CA SER A 72 11.45 -14.33 -15.93
C SER A 72 11.71 -14.96 -15.83
N GLU A 73 11.63 -15.01 -15.89
CA GLU A 73 12.00 -15.68 -15.85
C GLU A 73 12.26 -16.09 -15.99
#